data_d2512eb04d72b1d972f1d721590645ac
#
_entry.id   d2512eb04d72b1d972f1d721590645ac
#
_cell.length_a   1.000
_cell.length_b   1.000
_cell.length_c   1.000
_cell.angle_alpha   90.00
_cell.angle_beta   90.00
_cell.angle_gamma   90.00
#
_symmetry.space_group_name_H-M   'P 1'
#
loop_
_entity.id
_entity.type
_entity.pdbx_description
1 polymer ?
#
loop_
_entity_poly.entity_id
_entity_poly.type
_entity_poly.pdbx_seq_one_letter_code
_entity_poly.pdbx_strand_id
1 'polypeptide(L)'
;MRNPEEIRLELLAILGSDTVPVGARQISRILQSKGHLVSESTVSRLLRQLDAEGLTVAIGAHGRTLSPEGHRRLSRKQTSLEVDRLIRQAVDVHTAGDLVDLLTARRAVEVESARSAALQFSPDGVARLRQLVASHEAQLRAGDYSYQIAMDFHRAVAATSRNRVLIALTDVILGPQTDRLEALLNVIVDAHQAEMSAIEEHTAIVDAIEAGKEEAAARLMSDHLLHLVQEAQTYASEDKRELFQRLLAWSDAEFRRSFRREMS
;
A
#
# COMPACT_ATOMS: atom_id res chain seq x y z
N MET A 1 15.27 -3.84 -19.49
CA MET A 1 14.73 -2.79 -20.41
C MET A 1 13.75 -1.97 -19.59
N ARG A 2 13.93 -0.64 -19.47
CA ARG A 2 12.96 0.20 -18.72
C ARG A 2 11.63 0.28 -19.45
N ASN A 3 10.54 0.47 -18.67
CA ASN A 3 9.16 0.47 -19.15
C ASN A 3 8.93 1.58 -20.22
N PRO A 4 8.37 1.29 -21.40
CA PRO A 4 8.07 2.29 -22.43
C PRO A 4 7.22 3.47 -21.91
N GLU A 5 6.33 3.24 -20.95
CA GLU A 5 5.52 4.29 -20.32
C GLU A 5 6.36 5.29 -19.50
N GLU A 6 7.44 4.84 -18.87
CA GLU A 6 8.38 5.72 -18.14
C GLU A 6 9.03 6.73 -19.10
N ILE A 7 9.48 6.26 -20.26
CA ILE A 7 10.08 7.12 -21.30
C ILE A 7 9.05 8.12 -21.84
N ARG A 8 7.81 7.70 -22.04
CA ARG A 8 6.73 8.59 -22.50
C ARG A 8 6.44 9.70 -21.49
N LEU A 9 6.41 9.37 -20.22
CA LEU A 9 6.20 10.34 -19.14
C LEU A 9 7.36 11.35 -19.06
N GLU A 10 8.60 10.88 -19.18
CA GLU A 10 9.78 11.75 -19.24
C GLU A 10 9.75 12.69 -20.46
N LEU A 11 9.28 12.19 -21.62
CA LEU A 11 9.07 13.04 -22.80
C LEU A 11 8.07 14.17 -22.53
N LEU A 12 6.92 13.84 -21.92
CA LEU A 12 5.93 14.86 -21.54
C LEU A 12 6.51 15.83 -20.50
N ALA A 13 7.28 15.35 -19.53
CA ALA A 13 7.91 16.20 -18.52
C ALA A 13 8.94 17.18 -19.14
N ILE A 14 9.77 16.71 -20.08
CA ILE A 14 10.72 17.57 -20.80
C ILE A 14 9.97 18.65 -21.60
N LEU A 15 8.93 18.27 -22.34
CA LEU A 15 8.12 19.21 -23.11
C LEU A 15 7.31 20.19 -22.24
N GLY A 16 7.00 19.79 -21.00
CA GLY A 16 6.25 20.61 -20.05
C GLY A 16 7.12 21.58 -19.24
N SER A 17 8.44 21.33 -19.12
CA SER A 17 9.38 22.19 -18.41
C SER A 17 9.89 23.35 -19.27
N ASP A 18 9.82 23.21 -20.59
CA ASP A 18 10.28 24.24 -21.53
C ASP A 18 9.09 25.08 -22.05
N THR A 19 9.31 26.39 -22.13
CA THR A 19 8.34 27.33 -22.72
C THR A 19 8.49 27.44 -24.25
N VAL A 20 9.54 26.82 -24.80
CA VAL A 20 9.85 26.81 -26.24
C VAL A 20 9.74 25.41 -26.82
N PRO A 21 9.44 25.29 -28.12
CA PRO A 21 9.37 23.98 -28.77
C PRO A 21 10.70 23.22 -28.69
N VAL A 22 10.66 21.92 -28.36
CA VAL A 22 11.84 21.08 -28.20
C VAL A 22 11.91 20.04 -29.31
N GLY A 23 13.06 19.92 -29.98
CA GLY A 23 13.31 18.95 -31.04
C GLY A 23 13.73 17.57 -30.54
N ALA A 24 13.52 16.52 -31.35
CA ALA A 24 13.83 15.14 -31.00
C ALA A 24 15.29 14.91 -30.60
N ARG A 25 16.24 15.59 -31.25
CA ARG A 25 17.68 15.52 -30.92
C ARG A 25 17.97 16.04 -29.53
N GLN A 26 17.39 17.18 -29.14
CA GLN A 26 17.56 17.77 -27.82
C GLN A 26 16.95 16.86 -26.75
N ILE A 27 15.74 16.38 -26.97
CA ILE A 27 15.07 15.42 -26.09
C ILE A 27 15.91 14.14 -25.91
N SER A 28 16.46 13.57 -27.00
CA SER A 28 17.32 12.40 -26.92
C SER A 28 18.56 12.63 -26.05
N ARG A 29 19.21 13.82 -26.14
CA ARG A 29 20.34 14.19 -25.28
C ARG A 29 19.94 14.32 -23.81
N ILE A 30 18.79 14.95 -23.51
CA ILE A 30 18.28 15.08 -22.13
C ILE A 30 17.96 13.69 -21.54
N LEU A 31 17.32 12.81 -22.33
CA LEU A 31 17.03 11.44 -21.87
C LEU A 31 18.33 10.66 -21.62
N GLN A 32 19.34 10.81 -22.48
CA GLN A 32 20.64 10.16 -22.30
C GLN A 32 21.36 10.64 -21.06
N SER A 33 21.32 11.95 -20.74
CA SER A 33 21.90 12.50 -19.50
C SER A 33 21.20 11.97 -18.24
N LYS A 34 19.93 11.58 -18.36
CA LYS A 34 19.15 10.91 -17.29
C LYS A 34 19.32 9.38 -17.28
N GLY A 35 20.23 8.84 -18.11
CA GLY A 35 20.53 7.40 -18.16
C GLY A 35 19.58 6.57 -19.01
N HIS A 36 18.75 7.19 -19.87
CA HIS A 36 17.91 6.51 -20.83
C HIS A 36 18.64 6.37 -22.19
N LEU A 37 19.02 5.16 -22.55
CA LEU A 37 19.66 4.88 -23.85
C LEU A 37 18.62 4.88 -24.97
N VAL A 38 18.17 6.06 -25.40
CA VAL A 38 17.14 6.22 -26.44
C VAL A 38 17.72 7.01 -27.62
N SER A 39 17.58 6.45 -28.84
CA SER A 39 18.04 7.12 -30.06
C SER A 39 17.09 8.24 -30.48
N GLU A 40 17.59 9.21 -31.26
CA GLU A 40 16.80 10.30 -31.85
C GLU A 40 15.63 9.74 -32.71
N SER A 41 15.85 8.65 -33.45
CA SER A 41 14.80 8.00 -34.24
C SER A 41 13.69 7.42 -33.37
N THR A 42 14.04 6.83 -32.23
CA THR A 42 13.06 6.31 -31.26
C THR A 42 12.25 7.45 -30.64
N VAL A 43 12.92 8.54 -30.23
CA VAL A 43 12.23 9.75 -29.73
C VAL A 43 11.29 10.31 -30.78
N SER A 44 11.73 10.42 -32.05
CA SER A 44 10.90 10.93 -33.16
C SER A 44 9.64 10.05 -33.38
N ARG A 45 9.76 8.73 -33.21
CA ARG A 45 8.63 7.82 -33.31
C ARG A 45 7.66 8.00 -32.15
N LEU A 46 8.16 8.11 -30.92
CA LEU A 46 7.34 8.34 -29.72
C LEU A 46 6.61 9.68 -29.79
N LEU A 47 7.28 10.75 -30.24
CA LEU A 47 6.66 12.06 -30.42
C LEU A 47 5.51 12.03 -31.43
N ARG A 48 5.64 11.30 -32.53
CA ARG A 48 4.53 11.11 -33.49
C ARG A 48 3.35 10.35 -32.90
N GLN A 49 3.61 9.40 -32.00
CA GLN A 49 2.54 8.72 -31.26
C GLN A 49 1.83 9.68 -30.30
N LEU A 50 2.58 10.53 -29.58
CA LEU A 50 2.00 11.55 -28.69
C LEU A 50 1.21 12.63 -29.48
N ASP A 51 1.65 12.98 -30.70
CA ASP A 51 0.90 13.85 -31.61
C ASP A 51 -0.45 13.21 -31.99
N ALA A 52 -0.41 11.92 -32.38
CA ALA A 52 -1.63 11.17 -32.74
C ALA A 52 -2.61 11.01 -31.58
N GLU A 53 -2.11 10.97 -30.34
CA GLU A 53 -2.91 10.96 -29.11
C GLU A 53 -3.39 12.36 -28.69
N GLY A 54 -3.01 13.42 -29.42
CA GLY A 54 -3.36 14.80 -29.10
C GLY A 54 -2.65 15.38 -27.88
N LEU A 55 -1.56 14.76 -27.43
CA LEU A 55 -0.82 15.19 -26.22
C LEU A 55 0.28 16.21 -26.53
N THR A 56 0.75 16.25 -27.78
CA THR A 56 1.76 17.20 -28.28
C THR A 56 1.31 17.87 -29.55
N VAL A 57 1.93 19.04 -29.82
CA VAL A 57 1.68 19.81 -31.05
C VAL A 57 3.03 20.12 -31.69
N ALA A 58 3.14 19.81 -32.98
CA ALA A 58 4.33 20.15 -33.78
C ALA A 58 4.32 21.65 -34.14
N ILE A 59 5.42 22.34 -33.88
CA ILE A 59 5.62 23.77 -34.20
C ILE A 59 6.62 23.88 -35.35
N GLY A 60 6.16 23.54 -36.54
CA GLY A 60 6.97 23.59 -37.76
C GLY A 60 8.27 22.80 -37.62
N ALA A 61 9.41 23.42 -37.99
CA ALA A 61 10.76 22.87 -37.85
C ALA A 61 11.38 23.06 -36.46
N HIS A 62 10.71 23.78 -35.54
CA HIS A 62 11.25 24.14 -34.24
C HIS A 62 11.12 23.04 -33.19
N GLY A 63 10.32 22.04 -33.44
CA GLY A 63 10.08 20.93 -32.52
C GLY A 63 8.62 20.80 -32.09
N ARG A 64 8.39 20.40 -30.82
CA ARG A 64 7.05 20.17 -30.27
C ARG A 64 6.90 20.84 -28.92
N THR A 65 5.63 21.14 -28.59
CA THR A 65 5.21 21.58 -27.25
C THR A 65 4.10 20.65 -26.76
N LEU A 66 3.78 20.71 -25.48
CA LEU A 66 2.57 20.06 -24.99
C LEU A 66 1.31 20.75 -25.53
N SER A 67 0.30 19.95 -25.84
CA SER A 67 -1.06 20.44 -26.03
C SER A 67 -1.71 20.74 -24.67
N PRO A 68 -2.87 21.44 -24.62
CA PRO A 68 -3.65 21.57 -23.38
C PRO A 68 -3.99 20.22 -22.74
N GLU A 69 -4.26 19.16 -23.51
CA GLU A 69 -4.49 17.81 -23.00
C GLU A 69 -3.21 17.18 -22.47
N GLY A 70 -2.07 17.38 -23.16
CA GLY A 70 -0.75 16.96 -22.69
C GLY A 70 -0.40 17.55 -21.33
N HIS A 71 -0.66 18.85 -21.13
CA HIS A 71 -0.49 19.50 -19.83
C HIS A 71 -1.40 18.89 -18.76
N ARG A 72 -2.68 18.67 -19.04
CA ARG A 72 -3.61 18.03 -18.09
C ARG A 72 -3.16 16.62 -17.72
N ARG A 73 -2.72 15.82 -18.70
CA ARG A 73 -2.24 14.45 -18.46
C ARG A 73 -0.97 14.44 -17.62
N LEU A 74 0.00 15.30 -17.92
CA LEU A 74 1.23 15.44 -17.15
C LEU A 74 0.93 15.84 -15.70
N SER A 75 0.11 16.88 -15.49
CA SER A 75 -0.27 17.35 -14.15
C SER A 75 -0.98 16.27 -13.34
N ARG A 76 -1.96 15.55 -13.93
CA ARG A 76 -2.65 14.44 -13.26
C ARG A 76 -1.66 13.35 -12.84
N LYS A 77 -0.70 13.01 -13.71
CA LYS A 77 0.29 11.96 -13.39
C LYS A 77 1.25 12.42 -12.30
N GLN A 78 1.72 13.68 -12.35
CA GLN A 78 2.58 14.26 -11.30
C GLN A 78 1.85 14.30 -9.96
N THR A 79 0.58 14.74 -9.92
CA THR A 79 -0.24 14.72 -8.71
C THR A 79 -0.40 13.29 -8.17
N SER A 80 -0.68 12.31 -9.04
CA SER A 80 -0.79 10.91 -8.62
C SER A 80 0.51 10.39 -8.01
N LEU A 81 1.66 10.65 -8.65
CA LEU A 81 2.97 10.24 -8.13
C LEU A 81 3.31 10.89 -6.80
N GLU A 82 2.94 12.17 -6.64
CA GLU A 82 3.15 12.89 -5.39
C GLU A 82 2.25 12.35 -4.27
N VAL A 83 0.99 12.08 -4.56
CA VAL A 83 0.08 11.43 -3.60
C VAL A 83 0.60 10.05 -3.20
N ASP A 84 1.02 9.22 -4.18
CA ASP A 84 1.61 7.90 -3.90
C ASP A 84 2.89 8.01 -3.05
N ARG A 85 3.70 9.06 -3.26
CA ARG A 85 4.89 9.32 -2.45
C ARG A 85 4.53 9.70 -1.02
N LEU A 86 3.59 10.64 -0.85
CA LEU A 86 3.14 11.10 0.47
C LEU A 86 2.50 9.97 1.27
N ILE A 87 1.69 9.13 0.63
CA ILE A 87 1.09 7.96 1.26
C ILE A 87 2.17 6.99 1.74
N ARG A 88 3.13 6.63 0.87
CA ARG A 88 4.24 5.75 1.26
C ARG A 88 5.04 6.31 2.44
N GLN A 89 5.31 7.61 2.43
CA GLN A 89 6.01 8.24 3.56
C GLN A 89 5.18 8.24 4.85
N ALA A 90 3.85 8.43 4.75
CA ALA A 90 2.98 8.44 5.91
C ALA A 90 2.82 7.06 6.57
N VAL A 91 2.91 5.97 5.79
CA VAL A 91 2.80 4.59 6.31
C VAL A 91 4.17 3.94 6.57
N ASP A 92 5.28 4.63 6.31
CA ASP A 92 6.62 4.12 6.60
C ASP A 92 6.96 4.35 8.08
N VAL A 93 7.32 3.26 8.77
CA VAL A 93 7.57 3.25 10.22
C VAL A 93 9.06 3.24 10.48
N HIS A 94 9.53 4.26 11.18
CA HIS A 94 10.91 4.43 11.61
C HIS A 94 11.05 4.48 13.13
N THR A 95 9.98 4.84 13.84
CA THR A 95 9.93 4.95 15.30
C THR A 95 8.71 4.23 15.85
N ALA A 96 8.72 3.94 17.16
CA ALA A 96 7.55 3.40 17.84
C ALA A 96 6.35 4.38 17.79
N GLY A 97 6.61 5.68 17.75
CA GLY A 97 5.56 6.70 17.55
C GLY A 97 4.89 6.54 16.17
N ASP A 98 5.67 6.36 15.09
CA ASP A 98 5.12 6.13 13.76
C ASP A 98 4.26 4.85 13.73
N LEU A 99 4.69 3.80 14.46
CA LEU A 99 3.90 2.56 14.58
C LEU A 99 2.57 2.81 15.30
N VAL A 100 2.56 3.58 16.40
CA VAL A 100 1.34 3.96 17.12
C VAL A 100 0.39 4.75 16.21
N ASP A 101 0.92 5.70 15.45
CA ASP A 101 0.13 6.52 14.52
C ASP A 101 -0.48 5.64 13.41
N LEU A 102 0.29 4.72 12.82
CA LEU A 102 -0.20 3.78 11.81
C LEU A 102 -1.29 2.85 12.36
N LEU A 103 -1.08 2.26 13.54
CA LEU A 103 -2.07 1.39 14.19
C LEU A 103 -3.33 2.14 14.58
N THR A 104 -3.22 3.41 14.98
CA THR A 104 -4.37 4.28 15.25
C THR A 104 -5.18 4.56 13.99
N ALA A 105 -4.51 4.86 12.87
CA ALA A 105 -5.17 5.04 11.58
C ALA A 105 -5.81 3.73 11.07
N ARG A 106 -5.12 2.60 11.21
CA ARG A 106 -5.63 1.26 10.93
C ARG A 106 -6.93 1.01 11.68
N ARG A 107 -6.93 1.24 13.01
CA ARG A 107 -8.11 1.08 13.86
C ARG A 107 -9.28 1.95 13.37
N ALA A 108 -9.06 3.20 13.03
CA ALA A 108 -10.12 4.10 12.55
C ALA A 108 -10.80 3.57 11.26
N VAL A 109 -10.03 3.04 10.31
CA VAL A 109 -10.54 2.51 9.04
C VAL A 109 -11.20 1.14 9.22
N GLU A 110 -10.58 0.25 9.98
CA GLU A 110 -11.05 -1.14 10.09
C GLU A 110 -12.28 -1.29 11.00
N VAL A 111 -12.42 -0.46 12.02
CA VAL A 111 -13.65 -0.38 12.84
C VAL A 111 -14.86 -0.01 11.99
N GLU A 112 -14.71 0.98 11.11
CA GLU A 112 -15.79 1.35 10.20
C GLU A 112 -16.00 0.30 9.10
N SER A 113 -14.94 -0.39 8.68
CA SER A 113 -15.05 -1.52 7.76
C SER A 113 -15.85 -2.67 8.35
N ALA A 114 -15.62 -3.02 9.62
CA ALA A 114 -16.37 -4.07 10.32
C ALA A 114 -17.84 -3.68 10.54
N ARG A 115 -18.10 -2.42 10.92
CA ARG A 115 -19.47 -1.87 11.01
C ARG A 115 -20.21 -2.01 9.68
N SER A 116 -19.61 -1.51 8.62
CA SER A 116 -20.19 -1.55 7.27
C SER A 116 -20.32 -2.98 6.74
N ALA A 117 -19.40 -3.88 7.08
CA ALA A 117 -19.47 -5.29 6.72
C ALA A 117 -20.70 -5.97 7.35
N ALA A 118 -21.02 -5.67 8.61
CA ALA A 118 -22.22 -6.21 9.28
C ALA A 118 -23.52 -5.70 8.63
N LEU A 119 -23.56 -4.45 8.14
CA LEU A 119 -24.70 -3.91 7.41
C LEU A 119 -24.86 -4.48 5.98
N GLN A 120 -23.76 -4.89 5.35
CA GLN A 120 -23.69 -5.23 3.92
C GLN A 120 -23.32 -6.69 3.67
N PHE A 121 -23.32 -7.54 4.72
CA PHE A 121 -22.81 -8.91 4.60
C PHE A 121 -23.51 -9.72 3.52
N SER A 122 -22.79 -10.66 2.97
CA SER A 122 -23.32 -11.69 2.07
C SER A 122 -22.84 -13.05 2.53
N PRO A 123 -23.59 -14.15 2.24
CA PRO A 123 -23.16 -15.49 2.60
C PRO A 123 -21.74 -15.83 2.12
N ASP A 124 -21.40 -15.43 0.89
CA ASP A 124 -20.06 -15.66 0.32
C ASP A 124 -18.97 -14.87 1.06
N GLY A 125 -19.26 -13.61 1.45
CA GLY A 125 -18.35 -12.79 2.24
C GLY A 125 -18.07 -13.41 3.60
N VAL A 126 -19.11 -13.82 4.31
CA VAL A 126 -19.00 -14.51 5.61
C VAL A 126 -18.26 -15.83 5.47
N ALA A 127 -18.58 -16.66 4.45
CA ALA A 127 -17.88 -17.92 4.19
C ALA A 127 -16.37 -17.70 3.98
N ARG A 128 -16.00 -16.63 3.26
CA ARG A 128 -14.59 -16.25 3.06
C ARG A 128 -13.91 -15.87 4.38
N LEU A 129 -14.56 -15.07 5.23
CA LEU A 129 -14.03 -14.70 6.55
C LEU A 129 -13.83 -15.94 7.43
N ARG A 130 -14.82 -16.84 7.51
CA ARG A 130 -14.73 -18.12 8.22
C ARG A 130 -13.56 -18.98 7.72
N GLN A 131 -13.38 -19.08 6.40
CA GLN A 131 -12.28 -19.81 5.80
C GLN A 131 -10.92 -19.24 6.22
N LEU A 132 -10.76 -17.90 6.25
CA LEU A 132 -9.51 -17.26 6.65
C LEU A 132 -9.19 -17.52 8.12
N VAL A 133 -10.19 -17.42 9.01
CA VAL A 133 -10.02 -17.75 10.44
C VAL A 133 -9.62 -19.21 10.63
N ALA A 134 -10.30 -20.15 9.98
CA ALA A 134 -9.97 -21.58 10.07
C ALA A 134 -8.58 -21.90 9.50
N SER A 135 -8.18 -21.23 8.42
CA SER A 135 -6.84 -21.40 7.84
C SER A 135 -5.76 -20.84 8.76
N HIS A 136 -6.01 -19.68 9.43
CA HIS A 136 -5.10 -19.10 10.41
C HIS A 136 -4.88 -20.06 11.59
N GLU A 137 -5.97 -20.60 12.14
CA GLU A 137 -5.92 -21.59 13.23
C GLU A 137 -5.13 -22.85 12.81
N ALA A 138 -5.33 -23.35 11.59
CA ALA A 138 -4.62 -24.52 11.08
C ALA A 138 -3.13 -24.27 10.91
N GLN A 139 -2.72 -23.10 10.41
CA GLN A 139 -1.33 -22.70 10.31
C GLN A 139 -0.66 -22.60 11.68
N LEU A 140 -1.32 -21.95 12.64
CA LEU A 140 -0.82 -21.84 14.00
C LEU A 140 -0.59 -23.21 14.66
N ARG A 141 -1.54 -24.15 14.50
CA ARG A 141 -1.37 -25.52 14.99
C ARG A 141 -0.22 -26.28 14.30
N ALA A 142 0.10 -25.93 13.07
CA ALA A 142 1.23 -26.49 12.33
C ALA A 142 2.58 -25.86 12.72
N GLY A 143 2.58 -24.83 13.57
CA GLY A 143 3.78 -24.06 13.94
C GLY A 143 4.22 -23.08 12.83
N ASP A 144 3.35 -22.77 11.88
CA ASP A 144 3.57 -21.75 10.87
C ASP A 144 2.96 -20.42 11.33
N TYR A 145 3.81 -19.48 11.70
CA TYR A 145 3.45 -18.15 12.20
C TYR A 145 3.44 -17.11 11.06
N SER A 146 2.81 -17.46 9.95
CA SER A 146 2.64 -16.54 8.82
C SER A 146 1.49 -15.55 9.08
N TYR A 147 1.82 -14.30 9.29
CA TYR A 147 0.84 -13.23 9.52
C TYR A 147 0.09 -12.79 8.26
N GLN A 148 0.48 -13.27 7.09
CA GLN A 148 -0.20 -12.93 5.84
C GLN A 148 -1.69 -13.24 5.87
N ILE A 149 -2.06 -14.36 6.51
CA ILE A 149 -3.46 -14.78 6.61
C ILE A 149 -4.27 -13.90 7.57
N ALA A 150 -3.64 -13.36 8.62
CA ALA A 150 -4.27 -12.39 9.50
C ALA A 150 -4.54 -11.07 8.75
N MET A 151 -3.58 -10.60 7.92
CA MET A 151 -3.78 -9.42 7.06
C MET A 151 -4.85 -9.64 6.01
N ASP A 152 -4.92 -10.83 5.43
CA ASP A 152 -5.95 -11.18 4.47
C ASP A 152 -7.34 -11.21 5.10
N PHE A 153 -7.46 -11.56 6.40
CA PHE A 153 -8.70 -11.44 7.15
C PHE A 153 -9.17 -9.97 7.22
N HIS A 154 -8.31 -9.04 7.60
CA HIS A 154 -8.65 -7.61 7.68
C HIS A 154 -9.04 -7.03 6.31
N ARG A 155 -8.30 -7.39 5.24
CA ARG A 155 -8.68 -7.03 3.86
C ARG A 155 -10.05 -7.61 3.46
N ALA A 156 -10.34 -8.85 3.86
CA ALA A 156 -11.62 -9.49 3.57
C ALA A 156 -12.78 -8.83 4.34
N VAL A 157 -12.58 -8.36 5.57
CA VAL A 157 -13.57 -7.56 6.31
C VAL A 157 -13.87 -6.27 5.54
N ALA A 158 -12.84 -5.55 5.10
CA ALA A 158 -13.01 -4.34 4.29
C ALA A 158 -13.75 -4.65 2.96
N ALA A 159 -13.40 -5.73 2.28
CA ALA A 159 -14.07 -6.16 1.04
C ALA A 159 -15.56 -6.48 1.28
N THR A 160 -15.90 -7.10 2.41
CA THR A 160 -17.28 -7.43 2.80
C THR A 160 -18.11 -6.16 3.03
N SER A 161 -17.49 -5.04 3.43
CA SER A 161 -18.15 -3.74 3.60
C SER A 161 -18.74 -3.17 2.30
N ARG A 162 -18.26 -3.64 1.12
CA ARG A 162 -18.59 -3.12 -0.22
C ARG A 162 -18.37 -1.60 -0.39
N ASN A 163 -17.71 -0.96 0.56
CA ASN A 163 -17.34 0.44 0.48
C ASN A 163 -15.98 0.59 -0.20
N ARG A 164 -15.98 1.00 -1.46
CA ARG A 164 -14.75 1.14 -2.27
C ARG A 164 -13.69 2.04 -1.65
N VAL A 165 -14.09 3.01 -0.82
CA VAL A 165 -13.14 3.93 -0.17
C VAL A 165 -12.49 3.25 1.02
N LEU A 166 -13.26 2.54 1.86
CA LEU A 166 -12.72 1.76 2.97
C LEU A 166 -11.77 0.65 2.45
N ILE A 167 -12.15 -0.05 1.37
CA ILE A 167 -11.30 -1.05 0.72
C ILE A 167 -9.95 -0.42 0.30
N ALA A 168 -9.99 0.71 -0.42
CA ALA A 168 -8.78 1.37 -0.89
C ALA A 168 -7.90 1.88 0.26
N LEU A 169 -8.50 2.42 1.33
CA LEU A 169 -7.77 2.86 2.53
C LEU A 169 -7.14 1.68 3.26
N THR A 170 -7.86 0.56 3.39
CA THR A 170 -7.33 -0.67 3.97
C THR A 170 -6.14 -1.19 3.16
N ASP A 171 -6.23 -1.24 1.83
CA ASP A 171 -5.13 -1.66 0.95
C ASP A 171 -3.89 -0.77 1.07
N VAL A 172 -4.09 0.54 1.30
CA VAL A 172 -2.99 1.49 1.55
C VAL A 172 -2.33 1.22 2.91
N ILE A 173 -3.14 1.09 3.96
CA ILE A 173 -2.67 0.93 5.34
C ILE A 173 -2.06 -0.46 5.56
N LEU A 174 -2.64 -1.50 4.97
CA LEU A 174 -2.15 -2.88 5.00
C LEU A 174 -1.28 -3.22 3.76
N GLY A 175 -0.54 -2.25 3.23
CA GLY A 175 0.34 -2.44 2.09
C GLY A 175 1.58 -3.30 2.41
N PRO A 176 2.43 -3.61 1.41
CA PRO A 176 3.58 -4.53 1.57
C PRO A 176 4.57 -4.15 2.67
N GLN A 177 4.65 -2.87 3.05
CA GLN A 177 5.47 -2.42 4.18
C GLN A 177 4.92 -2.90 5.53
N THR A 178 3.63 -3.18 5.62
CA THR A 178 2.98 -3.66 6.85
C THR A 178 3.34 -5.11 7.13
N ASP A 179 3.62 -5.92 6.11
CA ASP A 179 4.04 -7.32 6.29
C ASP A 179 5.31 -7.43 7.16
N ARG A 180 6.24 -6.47 7.04
CA ARG A 180 7.42 -6.41 7.90
C ARG A 180 7.10 -5.92 9.33
N LEU A 181 6.07 -5.06 9.48
CA LEU A 181 5.64 -4.56 10.79
C LEU A 181 4.88 -5.61 11.58
N GLU A 182 4.18 -6.50 10.93
CA GLU A 182 3.54 -7.66 11.57
C GLU A 182 4.58 -8.59 12.19
N ALA A 183 5.71 -8.84 11.49
CA ALA A 183 6.83 -9.58 12.09
C ALA A 183 7.38 -8.90 13.35
N LEU A 184 7.40 -7.57 13.36
CA LEU A 184 7.78 -6.78 14.54
C LEU A 184 6.74 -6.89 15.65
N LEU A 185 5.45 -6.76 15.33
CA LEU A 185 4.35 -6.87 16.28
C LEU A 185 4.32 -8.24 16.96
N ASN A 186 4.55 -9.32 16.24
CA ASN A 186 4.61 -10.67 16.79
C ASN A 186 5.75 -10.87 17.78
N VAL A 187 6.84 -10.11 17.66
CA VAL A 187 7.95 -10.15 18.63
C VAL A 187 7.65 -9.24 19.84
N ILE A 188 6.91 -8.15 19.63
CA ILE A 188 6.52 -7.21 20.69
C ILE A 188 5.45 -7.84 21.59
N VAL A 189 4.49 -8.52 21.01
CA VAL A 189 3.44 -9.26 21.71
C VAL A 189 3.91 -10.71 21.85
N ASP A 190 3.83 -11.31 23.04
CA ASP A 190 4.20 -12.72 23.23
C ASP A 190 3.45 -13.60 22.24
N ALA A 191 4.17 -13.99 21.14
CA ALA A 191 3.58 -14.36 19.86
C ALA A 191 2.54 -15.47 19.97
N HIS A 192 2.73 -16.48 20.82
CA HIS A 192 1.82 -17.63 20.87
C HIS A 192 0.47 -17.33 21.55
N GLN A 193 0.49 -16.59 22.66
CA GLN A 193 -0.75 -16.24 23.36
C GLN A 193 -1.56 -15.19 22.60
N ALA A 194 -0.88 -14.24 21.97
CA ALA A 194 -1.51 -13.21 21.16
C ALA A 194 -2.20 -13.78 19.91
N GLU A 195 -1.59 -14.74 19.23
CA GLU A 195 -2.17 -15.35 18.02
C GLU A 195 -3.40 -16.21 18.35
N MET A 196 -3.39 -16.96 19.46
CA MET A 196 -4.57 -17.69 19.93
C MET A 196 -5.72 -16.72 20.27
N SER A 197 -5.42 -15.62 20.97
CA SER A 197 -6.40 -14.57 21.26
C SER A 197 -6.94 -13.92 19.97
N ALA A 198 -6.07 -13.64 19.01
CA ALA A 198 -6.47 -13.05 17.73
C ALA A 198 -7.45 -13.93 16.94
N ILE A 199 -7.28 -15.27 16.97
CA ILE A 199 -8.23 -16.21 16.33
C ILE A 199 -9.61 -16.14 17.00
N GLU A 200 -9.66 -16.10 18.33
CA GLU A 200 -10.90 -15.96 19.08
C GLU A 200 -11.58 -14.62 18.80
N GLU A 201 -10.80 -13.53 18.78
CA GLU A 201 -11.28 -12.19 18.46
C GLU A 201 -11.79 -12.09 17.01
N HIS A 202 -11.05 -12.63 16.03
CA HIS A 202 -11.49 -12.69 14.63
C HIS A 202 -12.77 -13.51 14.49
N THR A 203 -12.91 -14.64 15.20
CA THR A 203 -14.13 -15.44 15.21
C THR A 203 -15.31 -14.62 15.73
N ALA A 204 -15.15 -13.91 16.85
CA ALA A 204 -16.20 -13.06 17.42
C ALA A 204 -16.60 -11.91 16.48
N ILE A 205 -15.63 -11.32 15.75
CA ILE A 205 -15.91 -10.30 14.73
C ILE A 205 -16.76 -10.88 13.60
N VAL A 206 -16.42 -12.08 13.10
CA VAL A 206 -17.21 -12.77 12.04
C VAL A 206 -18.61 -13.08 12.52
N ASP A 207 -18.76 -13.58 13.76
CA ASP A 207 -20.07 -13.86 14.37
C ASP A 207 -20.97 -12.61 14.44
N ALA A 208 -20.37 -11.46 14.80
CA ALA A 208 -21.08 -10.19 14.85
C ALA A 208 -21.48 -9.69 13.45
N ILE A 209 -20.58 -9.85 12.46
CA ILE A 209 -20.85 -9.50 11.05
C ILE A 209 -21.99 -10.37 10.49
N GLU A 210 -21.92 -11.70 10.67
CA GLU A 210 -22.93 -12.66 10.20
C GLU A 210 -24.29 -12.41 10.84
N ALA A 211 -24.30 -12.00 12.11
CA ALA A 211 -25.52 -11.66 12.84
C ALA A 211 -26.09 -10.26 12.49
N GLY A 212 -25.44 -9.49 11.61
CA GLY A 212 -25.82 -8.12 11.26
C GLY A 212 -25.72 -7.13 12.43
N LYS A 213 -24.88 -7.42 13.44
CA LYS A 213 -24.72 -6.59 14.65
C LYS A 213 -23.61 -5.56 14.45
N GLU A 214 -23.92 -4.48 13.75
CA GLU A 214 -22.96 -3.45 13.32
C GLU A 214 -22.13 -2.86 14.47
N GLU A 215 -22.78 -2.46 15.57
CA GLU A 215 -22.07 -1.86 16.71
C GLU A 215 -21.22 -2.89 17.48
N ALA A 216 -21.63 -4.16 17.49
CA ALA A 216 -20.84 -5.21 18.09
C ALA A 216 -19.60 -5.52 17.23
N ALA A 217 -19.76 -5.64 15.91
CA ALA A 217 -18.64 -5.84 14.99
C ALA A 217 -17.60 -4.70 15.08
N ALA A 218 -18.07 -3.44 15.11
CA ALA A 218 -17.23 -2.27 15.26
C ALA A 218 -16.47 -2.28 16.60
N ARG A 219 -17.14 -2.57 17.71
CA ARG A 219 -16.53 -2.62 19.04
C ARG A 219 -15.49 -3.74 19.12
N LEU A 220 -15.81 -4.95 18.66
CA LEU A 220 -14.89 -6.09 18.68
C LEU A 220 -13.63 -5.81 17.85
N MET A 221 -13.78 -5.23 16.64
CA MET A 221 -12.63 -4.79 15.84
C MET A 221 -11.83 -3.69 16.53
N SER A 222 -12.50 -2.77 17.20
CA SER A 222 -11.84 -1.70 17.98
C SER A 222 -11.00 -2.26 19.11
N ASP A 223 -11.55 -3.22 19.87
CA ASP A 223 -10.87 -3.82 21.02
C ASP A 223 -9.66 -4.65 20.57
N HIS A 224 -9.84 -5.44 19.50
CA HIS A 224 -8.76 -6.21 18.85
C HIS A 224 -7.57 -5.31 18.47
N LEU A 225 -7.81 -4.21 17.76
CA LEU A 225 -6.73 -3.33 17.31
C LEU A 225 -6.20 -2.40 18.41
N LEU A 226 -7.02 -2.10 19.44
CA LEU A 226 -6.59 -1.28 20.59
C LEU A 226 -5.47 -1.96 21.38
N HIS A 227 -5.52 -3.28 21.51
CA HIS A 227 -4.46 -4.05 22.16
C HIS A 227 -3.11 -3.82 21.47
N LEU A 228 -3.06 -3.89 20.14
CA LEU A 228 -1.84 -3.63 19.36
C LEU A 228 -1.32 -2.20 19.55
N VAL A 229 -2.22 -1.21 19.60
CA VAL A 229 -1.85 0.20 19.88
C VAL A 229 -1.21 0.33 21.26
N GLN A 230 -1.81 -0.28 22.28
CA GLN A 230 -1.30 -0.23 23.66
C GLN A 230 0.07 -0.89 23.78
N GLU A 231 0.27 -2.05 23.16
CA GLU A 231 1.58 -2.72 23.11
C GLU A 231 2.64 -1.86 22.43
N ALA A 232 2.33 -1.29 21.25
CA ALA A 232 3.24 -0.37 20.56
C ALA A 232 3.60 0.86 21.43
N GLN A 233 2.65 1.41 22.17
CA GLN A 233 2.88 2.54 23.09
C GLN A 233 3.90 2.23 24.16
N THR A 234 4.00 0.97 24.64
CA THR A 234 5.01 0.58 25.64
C THR A 234 6.44 0.74 25.15
N TYR A 235 6.64 0.70 23.81
CA TYR A 235 7.93 0.88 23.15
C TYR A 235 8.20 2.33 22.71
N ALA A 236 7.23 3.22 22.83
CA ALA A 236 7.40 4.63 22.49
C ALA A 236 8.18 5.42 23.56
N SER A 237 8.44 4.83 24.74
CA SER A 237 9.22 5.44 25.81
C SER A 237 10.71 5.56 25.41
N GLU A 238 11.41 6.56 25.97
CA GLU A 238 12.79 6.88 25.58
C GLU A 238 13.79 5.76 25.93
N ASP A 239 13.58 5.08 27.06
CA ASP A 239 14.38 3.94 27.53
C ASP A 239 14.26 2.69 26.64
N LYS A 240 13.19 2.55 25.87
CA LYS A 240 12.98 1.43 24.93
C LYS A 240 13.28 1.77 23.47
N ARG A 241 13.67 3.00 23.17
CA ARG A 241 13.95 3.45 21.78
C ARG A 241 14.99 2.58 21.08
N GLU A 242 16.11 2.30 21.74
CA GLU A 242 17.17 1.48 21.15
C GLU A 242 16.69 0.05 20.91
N LEU A 243 15.94 -0.53 21.84
CA LEU A 243 15.36 -1.87 21.66
C LEU A 243 14.43 -1.91 20.45
N PHE A 244 13.53 -0.92 20.33
CA PHE A 244 12.64 -0.82 19.17
C PHE A 244 13.40 -0.76 17.84
N GLN A 245 14.44 0.06 17.75
CA GLN A 245 15.29 0.17 16.55
C GLN A 245 15.95 -1.16 16.18
N ARG A 246 16.40 -1.92 17.17
CA ARG A 246 17.00 -3.26 16.95
C ARG A 246 15.97 -4.27 16.45
N LEU A 247 14.76 -4.24 17.00
CA LEU A 247 13.64 -5.10 16.58
C LEU A 247 13.20 -4.74 15.15
N LEU A 248 13.11 -3.45 14.82
CA LEU A 248 12.78 -2.99 13.48
C LEU A 248 13.84 -3.44 12.45
N ALA A 249 15.12 -3.28 12.77
CA ALA A 249 16.21 -3.74 11.89
C ALA A 249 16.20 -5.27 11.72
N TRP A 250 15.82 -6.02 12.74
CA TRP A 250 15.67 -7.47 12.66
C TRP A 250 14.49 -7.86 11.75
N SER A 251 13.33 -7.23 11.90
CA SER A 251 12.16 -7.51 11.05
C SER A 251 12.43 -7.21 9.57
N ASP A 252 13.18 -6.13 9.28
CA ASP A 252 13.64 -5.81 7.93
C ASP A 252 14.55 -6.88 7.32
N ALA A 253 15.42 -7.47 8.13
CA ALA A 253 16.33 -8.53 7.69
C ALA A 253 15.56 -9.83 7.45
N GLU A 254 14.59 -10.18 8.29
CA GLU A 254 13.78 -11.40 8.16
C GLU A 254 12.85 -11.31 6.95
N PHE A 255 12.17 -10.17 6.74
CA PHE A 255 11.36 -9.91 5.54
C PHE A 255 12.18 -10.09 4.24
N ARG A 256 13.41 -9.56 4.20
CA ARG A 256 14.29 -9.75 3.02
C ARG A 256 14.71 -11.20 2.80
N ARG A 257 14.78 -12.02 3.85
CA ARG A 257 15.11 -13.44 3.74
C ARG A 257 13.93 -14.25 3.21
N SER A 258 12.72 -14.01 3.71
CA SER A 258 11.50 -14.69 3.24
C SER A 258 11.25 -14.38 1.77
N PHE A 259 11.32 -13.11 1.37
CA PHE A 259 11.16 -12.68 -0.02
C PHE A 259 12.15 -13.34 -0.99
N ARG A 260 13.41 -13.57 -0.57
CA ARG A 260 14.39 -14.28 -1.40
C ARG A 260 14.10 -15.77 -1.54
N ARG A 261 13.49 -16.41 -0.53
CA ARG A 261 13.11 -17.83 -0.59
C ARG A 261 11.94 -18.08 -1.53
N GLU A 262 10.99 -17.16 -1.62
CA GLU A 262 9.84 -17.25 -2.53
C GLU A 262 10.22 -17.01 -4.00
N MET A 263 11.34 -16.32 -4.26
CA MET A 263 11.85 -16.03 -5.60
C MET A 263 12.82 -17.08 -6.12
N SER A 264 13.18 -18.11 -5.34
CA SER A 264 14.12 -19.18 -5.67
C SER A 264 13.42 -20.49 -5.92
#